data_3072b6da00c0019f42a5078cdc2d9dad
#
_entry.id   3072b6da00c0019f42a5078cdc2d9dad
#
_cell.length_a   1.000
_cell.length_b   1.000
_cell.length_c   1.000
_cell.angle_alpha   90.00
_cell.angle_beta   90.00
_cell.angle_gamma   90.00
#
_symmetry.space_group_name_H-M   'P 1'
#
loop_
_entity.id
_entity.type
_entity.pdbx_description
1 polymer ?
#
loop_
_entity_poly.entity_id
_entity_poly.type
_entity_poly.pdbx_seq_one_letter_code
_entity_poly.pdbx_strand_id
1 'polypeptide(L)'
;MLKTLTLKKALLLAALLLPAYYVEAHEYAKGHLAIAHPWSMELPPNAPTVAAYFVISNAGPDADRLTGVDSPVAGAAQLHEHVNKDGLMKMQQVQTVDIPAGGEVKFAPMAYHVMLLDLKDRSKLTDGQSFPLTLHFEKTGDVTVDVKVQKQAPDDAPPAHAH
;
A
#
# COMPACT_ATOMS: atom_id res chain seq x y z
N MET A 1 69.29 20.36 31.01
CA MET A 1 68.70 19.12 30.47
C MET A 1 67.22 19.35 30.26
N LEU A 2 66.79 19.68 29.07
CA LEU A 2 65.39 19.84 28.73
C LEU A 2 64.85 18.52 28.22
N LYS A 3 63.82 17.98 28.90
CA LYS A 3 63.04 16.86 28.41
C LYS A 3 61.83 17.41 27.67
N THR A 4 61.83 17.27 26.38
CA THR A 4 60.73 17.60 25.48
C THR A 4 59.56 16.64 25.71
N LEU A 5 58.45 17.21 26.19
CA LEU A 5 57.20 16.49 26.35
C LEU A 5 56.41 16.53 25.02
N THR A 6 56.41 15.47 24.27
CA THR A 6 55.64 15.35 23.04
C THR A 6 54.16 15.14 23.37
N LEU A 7 53.34 16.17 23.13
CA LEU A 7 51.91 16.13 23.28
C LEU A 7 51.30 15.38 22.11
N LYS A 8 50.92 14.14 22.35
CA LYS A 8 50.15 13.31 21.37
C LYS A 8 48.76 13.89 21.26
N LYS A 9 48.45 14.49 20.14
CA LYS A 9 47.08 14.91 19.77
C LYS A 9 46.23 13.65 19.57
N ALA A 10 45.40 13.33 20.54
CA ALA A 10 44.33 12.35 20.37
C ALA A 10 43.18 12.97 19.57
N LEU A 11 43.08 12.60 18.30
CA LEU A 11 41.93 12.97 17.45
C LEU A 11 40.75 12.12 17.87
N LEU A 12 39.83 12.70 18.64
CA LEU A 12 38.56 12.08 18.95
C LEU A 12 37.67 12.13 17.72
N LEU A 13 37.57 11.01 17.00
CA LEU A 13 36.61 10.82 15.93
C LEU A 13 35.24 10.55 16.55
N ALA A 14 34.46 11.59 16.78
CA ALA A 14 33.06 11.46 17.18
C ALA A 14 32.26 10.97 15.96
N ALA A 15 32.04 9.65 15.88
CA ALA A 15 31.10 9.09 14.94
C ALA A 15 29.69 9.56 15.34
N LEU A 16 29.11 10.48 14.58
CA LEU A 16 27.70 10.81 14.67
C LEU A 16 26.89 9.58 14.26
N LEU A 17 26.44 8.83 15.25
CA LEU A 17 25.39 7.83 15.09
C LEU A 17 24.05 8.58 14.87
N LEU A 18 23.75 8.93 13.62
CA LEU A 18 22.41 9.35 13.25
C LEU A 18 21.50 8.15 13.42
N PRO A 19 20.41 8.24 14.21
CA PRO A 19 19.42 7.18 14.22
C PRO A 19 18.83 7.09 12.82
N ALA A 20 19.06 5.97 12.16
CA ALA A 20 18.33 5.62 10.96
C ALA A 20 16.86 5.43 11.38
N TYR A 21 16.03 6.41 11.11
CA TYR A 21 14.58 6.22 11.19
C TYR A 21 14.22 5.23 10.09
N TYR A 22 14.08 3.97 10.45
CA TYR A 22 13.44 2.99 9.59
C TYR A 22 11.98 3.42 9.49
N VAL A 23 11.60 3.99 8.36
CA VAL A 23 10.21 4.05 7.97
C VAL A 23 9.78 2.60 7.78
N GLU A 24 9.06 2.05 8.74
CA GLU A 24 8.43 0.74 8.56
C GLU A 24 7.44 0.88 7.41
N ALA A 25 7.87 0.49 6.22
CA ALA A 25 6.96 0.18 5.15
C ALA A 25 6.15 -1.03 5.61
N HIS A 26 4.88 -0.83 5.94
CA HIS A 26 3.98 -1.92 6.33
C HIS A 26 3.86 -2.86 5.12
N GLU A 27 4.57 -3.96 5.19
CA GLU A 27 4.57 -5.02 4.19
C GLU A 27 3.98 -6.28 4.82
N TYR A 28 3.04 -6.89 4.13
CA TYR A 28 2.38 -8.13 4.52
C TYR A 28 2.81 -9.22 3.57
N ALA A 29 3.38 -10.30 4.07
CA ALA A 29 3.86 -11.41 3.25
C ALA A 29 3.15 -12.71 3.60
N LYS A 30 2.79 -13.49 2.58
CA LYS A 30 2.31 -14.86 2.70
C LYS A 30 2.72 -15.68 1.49
N GLY A 31 3.41 -16.79 1.72
CA GLY A 31 3.98 -17.58 0.63
C GLY A 31 4.97 -16.74 -0.18
N HIS A 32 4.73 -16.65 -1.48
CA HIS A 32 5.52 -15.82 -2.40
C HIS A 32 4.93 -14.44 -2.66
N LEU A 33 3.76 -14.13 -2.08
CA LEU A 33 3.12 -12.83 -2.23
C LEU A 33 3.54 -11.88 -1.13
N ALA A 34 3.75 -10.63 -1.50
CA ALA A 34 3.91 -9.50 -0.60
C ALA A 34 2.94 -8.39 -0.98
N ILE A 35 2.28 -7.80 0.01
CA ILE A 35 1.40 -6.65 -0.16
C ILE A 35 2.04 -5.47 0.57
N ALA A 36 2.38 -4.43 -0.18
CA ALA A 36 3.07 -3.26 0.32
C ALA A 36 2.19 -2.02 0.27
N HIS A 37 2.41 -1.12 1.22
CA HIS A 37 1.84 0.22 1.29
C HIS A 37 0.31 0.29 1.14
N PRO A 38 -0.47 -0.47 1.93
CA PRO A 38 -1.93 -0.36 1.86
C PRO A 38 -2.38 0.99 2.44
N TRP A 39 -3.09 1.77 1.61
CA TRP A 39 -3.57 3.10 1.98
C TRP A 39 -4.91 3.45 1.33
N SER A 40 -5.57 4.45 1.89
CA SER A 40 -6.82 5.03 1.40
C SER A 40 -6.81 6.54 1.63
N MET A 41 -7.50 7.28 0.79
CA MET A 41 -7.77 8.69 1.07
C MET A 41 -8.81 8.83 2.18
N GLU A 42 -8.68 9.89 2.98
CA GLU A 42 -9.72 10.26 3.94
C GLU A 42 -11.07 10.38 3.23
N LEU A 43 -12.10 9.80 3.84
CA LEU A 43 -13.44 9.81 3.28
C LEU A 43 -14.05 11.23 3.38
N PRO A 44 -14.43 11.86 2.27
CA PRO A 44 -15.20 13.10 2.30
C PRO A 44 -16.52 12.91 3.04
N PRO A 45 -17.06 13.94 3.73
CA PRO A 45 -18.22 13.81 4.62
C PRO A 45 -19.45 13.15 4.00
N ASN A 46 -19.71 13.38 2.72
CA ASN A 46 -20.89 12.86 2.02
C ASN A 46 -20.57 11.80 0.97
N ALA A 47 -19.33 11.32 0.91
CA ALA A 47 -18.96 10.29 -0.06
C ALA A 47 -19.61 8.94 0.30
N PRO A 48 -20.29 8.27 -0.64
CA PRO A 48 -20.93 6.98 -0.39
C PRO A 48 -19.96 5.79 -0.45
N THR A 49 -18.79 6.00 -1.03
CA THR A 49 -17.76 4.97 -1.28
C THR A 49 -16.37 5.49 -1.00
N VAL A 50 -15.43 4.59 -0.76
CA VAL A 50 -14.02 4.91 -0.61
C VAL A 50 -13.17 3.86 -1.31
N ALA A 51 -12.04 4.27 -1.88
CA ALA A 51 -11.11 3.39 -2.56
C ALA A 51 -9.91 3.05 -1.67
N ALA A 52 -9.40 1.84 -1.79
CA ALA A 52 -8.15 1.40 -1.18
C ALA A 52 -7.14 0.96 -2.24
N TYR A 53 -5.87 1.18 -1.93
CA TYR A 53 -4.74 1.00 -2.83
C TYR A 53 -3.61 0.25 -2.13
N PHE A 54 -2.84 -0.49 -2.89
CA PHE A 54 -1.66 -1.25 -2.43
C PHE A 54 -0.89 -1.79 -3.63
N VAL A 55 0.27 -2.37 -3.38
CA VAL A 55 1.07 -3.05 -4.39
C VAL A 55 1.15 -4.53 -4.02
N ILE A 56 0.88 -5.41 -4.97
CA ILE A 56 1.05 -6.86 -4.82
C ILE A 56 2.26 -7.29 -5.63
N SER A 57 3.24 -7.92 -4.99
CA SER A 57 4.41 -8.53 -5.63
C SER A 57 4.33 -10.05 -5.50
N ASN A 58 4.71 -10.76 -6.55
CA ASN A 58 4.81 -12.22 -6.56
C ASN A 58 6.24 -12.64 -6.90
N ALA A 59 7.00 -13.09 -5.91
CA ALA A 59 8.36 -13.56 -6.08
C ALA A 59 8.44 -15.06 -6.46
N GLY A 60 7.30 -15.73 -6.59
CA GLY A 60 7.23 -17.16 -6.88
C GLY A 60 7.29 -17.50 -8.37
N PRO A 61 7.48 -18.79 -8.67
CA PRO A 61 7.53 -19.31 -10.03
C PRO A 61 6.15 -19.45 -10.69
N ASP A 62 5.08 -19.39 -9.91
CA ASP A 62 3.71 -19.58 -10.37
C ASP A 62 2.90 -18.29 -10.24
N ALA A 63 2.04 -18.02 -11.22
CA ALA A 63 1.06 -16.96 -11.13
C ALA A 63 0.00 -17.27 -10.06
N ASP A 64 -0.54 -16.23 -9.45
CA ASP A 64 -1.71 -16.30 -8.57
C ASP A 64 -2.81 -15.36 -9.08
N ARG A 65 -3.94 -15.32 -8.41
CA ARG A 65 -5.07 -14.50 -8.81
C ARG A 65 -5.78 -13.96 -7.56
N LEU A 66 -6.03 -12.67 -7.55
CA LEU A 66 -6.90 -12.04 -6.56
C LEU A 66 -8.36 -12.26 -7.00
N THR A 67 -9.14 -12.95 -6.21
CA THR A 67 -10.52 -13.39 -6.55
C THR A 67 -11.59 -12.62 -5.81
N GLY A 68 -11.21 -11.84 -4.82
CA GLY A 68 -12.15 -11.04 -4.03
C GLY A 68 -11.50 -10.29 -2.90
N VAL A 69 -12.26 -9.42 -2.31
CA VAL A 69 -11.86 -8.58 -1.18
C VAL A 69 -13.05 -8.37 -0.24
N ASP A 70 -12.78 -8.18 1.04
CA ASP A 70 -13.79 -7.74 1.99
C ASP A 70 -13.18 -6.92 3.15
N SER A 71 -14.01 -6.15 3.83
CA SER A 71 -13.63 -5.35 4.97
C SER A 71 -14.82 -5.16 5.92
N PRO A 72 -14.61 -5.21 7.24
CA PRO A 72 -15.70 -5.00 8.21
C PRO A 72 -16.24 -3.56 8.22
N VAL A 73 -15.52 -2.58 7.66
CA VAL A 73 -15.99 -1.18 7.58
C VAL A 73 -17.00 -0.94 6.46
N ALA A 74 -17.25 -1.94 5.60
CA ALA A 74 -18.15 -1.84 4.45
C ALA A 74 -19.06 -3.06 4.36
N GLY A 75 -20.22 -2.88 3.76
CA GLY A 75 -21.15 -3.99 3.46
C GLY A 75 -20.77 -4.77 2.21
N ALA A 76 -20.02 -4.13 1.30
CA ALA A 76 -19.48 -4.76 0.10
C ALA A 76 -18.12 -4.14 -0.25
N ALA A 77 -17.26 -4.96 -0.84
CA ALA A 77 -16.01 -4.54 -1.44
C ALA A 77 -15.86 -5.18 -2.82
N GLN A 78 -15.40 -4.41 -3.78
CA GLN A 78 -15.30 -4.81 -5.18
C GLN A 78 -13.94 -4.48 -5.75
N LEU A 79 -13.48 -5.28 -6.70
CA LEU A 79 -12.30 -4.99 -7.53
C LEU A 79 -12.75 -4.15 -8.72
N HIS A 80 -12.11 -3.02 -8.92
CA HIS A 80 -12.37 -2.13 -10.05
C HIS A 80 -11.09 -1.84 -10.81
N GLU A 81 -11.24 -1.49 -12.10
CA GLU A 81 -10.16 -0.96 -12.91
C GLU A 81 -10.60 0.28 -13.68
N HIS A 82 -9.64 1.17 -13.97
CA HIS A 82 -9.84 2.24 -14.93
C HIS A 82 -9.41 1.75 -16.32
N VAL A 83 -10.29 1.91 -17.29
CA VAL A 83 -10.03 1.58 -18.68
C VAL A 83 -10.24 2.81 -19.57
N ASN A 84 -9.39 2.99 -20.56
CA ASN A 84 -9.60 3.99 -21.60
C ASN A 84 -10.45 3.37 -22.71
N LYS A 85 -11.64 3.90 -22.90
CA LYS A 85 -12.56 3.46 -23.94
C LYS A 85 -12.89 4.65 -24.83
N ASP A 86 -12.36 4.66 -26.05
CA ASP A 86 -12.55 5.72 -27.03
C ASP A 86 -12.14 7.12 -26.53
N GLY A 87 -11.01 7.21 -25.80
CA GLY A 87 -10.50 8.45 -25.21
C GLY A 87 -11.17 8.85 -23.89
N LEU A 88 -12.13 8.08 -23.39
CA LEU A 88 -12.80 8.30 -22.12
C LEU A 88 -12.32 7.30 -21.07
N MET A 89 -11.84 7.81 -19.94
CA MET A 89 -11.55 6.98 -18.79
C MET A 89 -12.85 6.54 -18.13
N LYS A 90 -13.04 5.23 -18.05
CA LYS A 90 -14.20 4.61 -17.39
C LYS A 90 -13.71 3.67 -16.30
N MET A 91 -14.43 3.66 -15.19
CA MET A 91 -14.25 2.70 -14.11
C MET A 91 -15.21 1.55 -14.32
N GLN A 92 -14.71 0.32 -14.23
CA GLN A 92 -15.53 -0.89 -14.33
C GLN A 92 -15.14 -1.91 -13.27
N GLN A 93 -16.12 -2.67 -12.81
CA GLN A 93 -15.86 -3.79 -11.92
C GLN A 93 -15.22 -4.93 -12.69
N VAL A 94 -14.23 -5.58 -12.07
CA VAL A 94 -13.63 -6.82 -12.53
C VAL A 94 -13.84 -7.91 -11.49
N GLN A 95 -13.96 -9.15 -11.92
CA GLN A 95 -14.18 -10.27 -11.01
C GLN A 95 -12.88 -10.74 -10.36
N THR A 96 -11.79 -10.67 -11.11
CA THR A 96 -10.47 -11.15 -10.67
C THR A 96 -9.37 -10.25 -11.22
N VAL A 97 -8.21 -10.30 -10.56
CA VAL A 97 -6.98 -9.66 -11.04
C VAL A 97 -5.85 -10.68 -11.02
N ASP A 98 -5.25 -10.94 -12.18
CA ASP A 98 -4.13 -11.87 -12.29
C ASP A 98 -2.85 -11.26 -11.73
N ILE A 99 -2.11 -12.06 -10.94
CA ILE A 99 -0.82 -11.70 -10.36
C ILE A 99 0.24 -12.58 -11.00
N PRO A 100 0.99 -12.06 -11.99
CA PRO A 100 1.93 -12.87 -12.74
C PRO A 100 3.09 -13.37 -11.89
N ALA A 101 3.63 -14.53 -12.22
CA ALA A 101 4.84 -15.07 -11.60
C ALA A 101 6.01 -14.09 -11.80
N GLY A 102 6.75 -13.80 -10.72
CA GLY A 102 7.86 -12.86 -10.73
C GLY A 102 7.47 -11.41 -11.06
N GLY A 103 6.17 -11.08 -10.98
CA GLY A 103 5.62 -9.79 -11.36
C GLY A 103 5.03 -8.99 -10.20
N GLU A 104 4.54 -7.83 -10.55
CA GLU A 104 3.93 -6.87 -9.64
C GLU A 104 2.64 -6.33 -10.24
N VAL A 105 1.62 -6.11 -9.40
CA VAL A 105 0.37 -5.45 -9.77
C VAL A 105 0.15 -4.27 -8.84
N LYS A 106 -0.04 -3.09 -9.42
CA LYS A 106 -0.27 -1.84 -8.68
C LYS A 106 -1.74 -1.51 -8.63
N PHE A 107 -2.26 -1.41 -7.40
CA PHE A 107 -3.55 -0.80 -7.10
C PHE A 107 -3.27 0.66 -6.72
N ALA A 108 -3.63 1.57 -7.61
CA ALA A 108 -3.31 3.00 -7.50
C ALA A 108 -4.43 3.83 -8.13
N PRO A 109 -4.53 5.13 -7.84
CA PRO A 109 -5.42 6.02 -8.56
C PRO A 109 -5.24 5.89 -10.08
N MET A 110 -6.36 5.85 -10.83
CA MET A 110 -6.40 5.63 -12.29
C MET A 110 -5.90 4.25 -12.78
N ALA A 111 -5.76 3.29 -11.88
CA ALA A 111 -5.42 1.89 -12.18
C ALA A 111 -6.44 0.95 -11.52
N TYR A 112 -6.02 -0.24 -11.12
CA TYR A 112 -6.83 -1.09 -10.25
C TYR A 112 -7.04 -0.42 -8.90
N HIS A 113 -8.19 -0.67 -8.27
CA HIS A 113 -8.46 -0.29 -6.89
C HIS A 113 -9.52 -1.20 -6.27
N VAL A 114 -9.53 -1.24 -4.94
CA VAL A 114 -10.64 -1.81 -4.19
C VAL A 114 -11.62 -0.69 -3.92
N MET A 115 -12.90 -0.90 -4.27
CA MET A 115 -13.98 0.02 -3.96
C MET A 115 -14.80 -0.54 -2.80
N LEU A 116 -14.86 0.22 -1.70
CA LEU A 116 -15.69 -0.11 -0.53
C LEU A 116 -17.05 0.59 -0.65
N LEU A 117 -18.12 -0.19 -0.54
CA LEU A 117 -19.52 0.27 -0.69
C LEU A 117 -20.31 -0.07 0.58
N ASP A 118 -21.45 0.58 0.75
CA ASP A 118 -22.28 0.38 1.93
C ASP A 118 -21.46 0.53 3.22
N LEU A 119 -20.91 1.72 3.41
CA LEU A 119 -19.98 2.02 4.50
C LEU A 119 -20.69 1.95 5.85
N LYS A 120 -20.21 1.09 6.74
CA LYS A 120 -20.80 0.82 8.06
C LYS A 120 -20.11 1.55 9.18
N ASP A 121 -18.78 1.69 9.12
CA ASP A 121 -18.00 2.38 10.15
C ASP A 121 -17.16 3.50 9.53
N ARG A 122 -17.77 4.67 9.38
CA ARG A 122 -17.11 5.86 8.81
C ARG A 122 -16.05 6.45 9.74
N SER A 123 -16.08 6.13 11.04
CA SER A 123 -15.10 6.63 12.00
C SER A 123 -13.69 6.11 11.74
N LYS A 124 -13.58 4.94 11.10
CA LYS A 124 -12.30 4.33 10.69
C LYS A 124 -11.76 4.87 9.37
N LEU A 125 -12.51 5.74 8.70
CA LEU A 125 -12.19 6.26 7.36
C LEU A 125 -11.74 7.72 7.40
N THR A 126 -11.29 8.19 8.55
CA THR A 126 -10.73 9.52 8.77
C THR A 126 -9.22 9.48 8.88
N ASP A 127 -8.57 10.60 8.60
CA ASP A 127 -7.12 10.74 8.66
C ASP A 127 -6.50 10.19 9.96
N GLY A 128 -5.42 9.44 9.85
CA GLY A 128 -4.72 8.83 10.97
C GLY A 128 -5.32 7.50 11.46
N GLN A 129 -6.49 7.12 10.98
CA GLN A 129 -7.10 5.83 11.28
C GLN A 129 -6.56 4.71 10.36
N SER A 130 -6.97 3.49 10.64
CA SER A 130 -6.75 2.35 9.76
C SER A 130 -7.92 1.38 9.85
N PHE A 131 -8.07 0.56 8.82
CA PHE A 131 -9.08 -0.49 8.79
C PHE A 131 -8.52 -1.76 8.15
N PRO A 132 -8.99 -2.95 8.57
CA PRO A 132 -8.57 -4.20 7.96
C PRO A 132 -9.23 -4.38 6.60
N LEU A 133 -8.46 -4.90 5.65
CA LEU A 133 -8.90 -5.34 4.33
C LEU A 133 -8.39 -6.76 4.11
N THR A 134 -9.27 -7.70 3.83
CA THR A 134 -8.91 -9.08 3.52
C THR A 134 -8.92 -9.28 2.01
N LEU A 135 -7.78 -9.74 1.50
CA LEU A 135 -7.56 -10.08 0.10
C LEU A 135 -7.65 -11.59 -0.06
N HIS A 136 -8.51 -12.08 -0.96
CA HIS A 136 -8.69 -13.50 -1.22
C HIS A 136 -7.93 -13.91 -2.47
N PHE A 137 -6.87 -14.68 -2.30
CA PHE A 137 -6.08 -15.21 -3.43
C PHE A 137 -6.44 -16.67 -3.71
N GLU A 138 -6.48 -17.02 -5.00
CA GLU A 138 -6.87 -18.36 -5.45
C GLU A 138 -5.95 -19.46 -4.92
N LYS A 139 -4.62 -19.23 -4.95
CA LYS A 139 -3.62 -20.20 -4.50
C LYS A 139 -3.10 -19.91 -3.10
N THR A 140 -2.72 -18.67 -2.82
CA THR A 140 -2.13 -18.26 -1.53
C THR A 140 -3.16 -18.27 -0.40
N GLY A 141 -4.47 -18.07 -0.71
CA GLY A 141 -5.53 -17.93 0.28
C GLY A 141 -5.66 -16.50 0.79
N ASP A 142 -6.19 -16.33 1.99
CA ASP A 142 -6.52 -15.02 2.54
C ASP A 142 -5.29 -14.32 3.14
N VAL A 143 -5.17 -13.03 2.83
CA VAL A 143 -4.21 -12.12 3.46
C VAL A 143 -4.97 -10.89 3.95
N THR A 144 -4.89 -10.61 5.25
CA THR A 144 -5.48 -9.40 5.82
C THR A 144 -4.40 -8.35 6.02
N VAL A 145 -4.66 -7.14 5.56
CA VAL A 145 -3.77 -5.99 5.67
C VAL A 145 -4.49 -4.84 6.39
N ASP A 146 -3.73 -3.98 7.07
CA ASP A 146 -4.24 -2.74 7.65
C ASP A 146 -4.04 -1.59 6.67
N VAL A 147 -5.13 -1.05 6.16
CA VAL A 147 -5.15 0.08 5.24
C VAL A 147 -5.05 1.38 6.04
N LYS A 148 -4.01 2.17 5.80
CA LYS A 148 -3.82 3.48 6.43
C LYS A 148 -4.66 4.54 5.74
N VAL A 149 -5.42 5.31 6.52
CA VAL A 149 -6.21 6.43 6.01
C VAL A 149 -5.44 7.73 6.17
N GLN A 150 -5.34 8.51 5.10
CA GLN A 150 -4.56 9.74 5.07
C GLN A 150 -5.13 10.77 4.10
N LYS A 151 -4.84 12.06 4.35
CA LYS A 151 -5.36 13.18 3.55
C LYS A 151 -4.74 13.28 2.17
N GLN A 152 -3.54 12.78 2.00
CA GLN A 152 -2.78 12.85 0.76
C GLN A 152 -2.26 11.48 0.39
N ALA A 153 -2.07 11.24 -0.91
CA ALA A 153 -1.38 10.04 -1.36
C ALA A 153 0.04 10.00 -0.76
N PRO A 154 0.56 8.80 -0.45
CA PRO A 154 1.96 8.66 -0.03
C PRO A 154 2.91 9.23 -1.08
N ASP A 155 4.05 9.79 -0.67
CA ASP A 155 5.05 10.35 -1.58
C ASP A 155 5.62 9.32 -2.56
N ASP A 156 5.57 8.05 -2.19
CA ASP A 156 5.99 6.90 -2.99
C ASP A 156 4.82 6.26 -3.78
N ALA A 157 3.61 6.79 -3.67
CA ALA A 157 2.50 6.33 -4.49
C ALA A 157 2.82 6.59 -5.97
N PRO A 158 2.54 5.61 -6.86
CA PRO A 158 2.71 5.82 -8.28
C PRO A 158 1.94 7.06 -8.72
N PRO A 159 2.56 7.99 -9.48
CA PRO A 159 1.86 9.19 -9.92
C PRO A 159 0.63 8.77 -10.74
N ALA A 160 -0.50 9.40 -10.45
CA ALA A 160 -1.63 9.37 -11.35
C ALA A 160 -1.14 9.99 -12.66
N HIS A 161 -0.96 9.17 -13.70
CA HIS A 161 -0.52 9.67 -14.99
C HIS A 161 -1.55 10.66 -15.50
N ALA A 162 -1.25 11.95 -15.33
CA ALA A 162 -1.95 13.01 -15.99
C ALA A 162 -1.52 12.98 -17.48
N HIS A 163 -2.41 12.60 -18.34
CA HIS A 163 -2.32 12.81 -19.79
C HIS A 163 -3.42 13.77 -20.20
#